data_cac3fa3b092829bd1f0cebae3fee2572
#
_entry.id   cac3fa3b092829bd1f0cebae3fee2572
#
_cell.length_a   1.000
_cell.length_b   1.000
_cell.length_c   1.000
_cell.angle_alpha   90.00
_cell.angle_beta   90.00
_cell.angle_gamma   90.00
#
_symmetry.space_group_name_H-M   'P 1'
#
loop_
_entity.id
_entity.type
_entity.pdbx_description
1 polymer ?
#
loop_
_entity_poly.entity_id
_entity_poly.type
_entity_poly.pdbx_seq_one_letter_code
_entity_poly.pdbx_strand_id
1 'polypeptide(L)'
;MKTAHYLAALLALTFSTASLTALADDMTPYGDAKVDMHKYPKINRVYDVNYDDPKKLNALVNFIKNVNKVVPGKAVVVLHGTEIRAFAKENYEKYQAVIDQLADLRKEGVDFRMCNNAMHGAGFEAKDIDGFVTIVPAGFAEVISLQNKGYKVIDATATAVKDSRYIDHPEKKPQS
;
A
#
# COMPACT_ATOMS: atom_id res chain seq x y z
N MET A 1 71.03 45.32 -30.81
CA MET A 1 69.69 45.84 -30.69
C MET A 1 68.73 44.68 -31.07
N LYS A 2 68.09 44.02 -30.10
CA LYS A 2 67.21 42.90 -30.34
C LYS A 2 65.86 43.22 -29.66
N THR A 3 64.87 43.46 -30.49
CA THR A 3 63.48 43.68 -30.05
C THR A 3 62.79 42.37 -29.78
N ALA A 4 62.35 42.13 -28.54
CA ALA A 4 61.59 40.97 -28.13
C ALA A 4 60.08 41.26 -28.34
N HIS A 5 59.44 40.42 -29.09
CA HIS A 5 57.95 40.42 -29.25
C HIS A 5 57.32 39.50 -28.20
N TYR A 6 56.54 40.06 -27.32
CA TYR A 6 55.73 39.30 -26.44
C TYR A 6 54.38 39.02 -27.11
N LEU A 7 54.14 37.77 -27.47
CA LEU A 7 52.81 37.28 -27.88
C LEU A 7 52.01 36.94 -26.63
N ALA A 8 50.99 37.73 -26.33
CA ALA A 8 49.98 37.40 -25.27
C ALA A 8 48.94 36.46 -25.85
N ALA A 9 48.97 35.23 -25.42
CA ALA A 9 47.88 34.26 -25.70
C ALA A 9 46.73 34.50 -24.74
N LEU A 10 45.62 35.07 -25.24
CA LEU A 10 44.33 35.08 -24.52
C LEU A 10 43.69 33.71 -24.63
N LEU A 11 43.70 32.97 -23.55
CA LEU A 11 42.91 31.72 -23.42
C LEU A 11 41.48 32.13 -23.06
N ALA A 12 40.56 32.09 -24.04
CA ALA A 12 39.13 32.26 -23.78
C ALA A 12 38.59 30.97 -23.14
N LEU A 13 38.29 31.02 -21.84
CA LEU A 13 37.51 30.01 -21.16
C LEU A 13 36.03 30.19 -21.57
N THR A 14 35.60 29.44 -22.58
CA THR A 14 34.17 29.28 -22.84
C THR A 14 33.59 28.29 -21.81
N PHE A 15 33.09 28.79 -20.70
CA PHE A 15 32.27 28.01 -19.79
C PHE A 15 30.98 27.64 -20.52
N SER A 16 30.82 26.35 -20.80
CA SER A 16 29.61 25.79 -21.40
C SER A 16 28.49 25.83 -20.36
N THR A 17 27.64 26.85 -20.41
CA THR A 17 26.49 27.05 -19.53
C THR A 17 25.25 26.15 -19.87
N ALA A 18 25.44 25.27 -20.89
CA ALA A 18 24.32 24.44 -21.39
C ALA A 18 23.90 23.27 -20.47
N SER A 19 24.75 22.92 -19.47
CA SER A 19 24.45 21.74 -18.62
C SER A 19 23.65 22.05 -17.37
N LEU A 20 23.55 23.29 -16.92
CA LEU A 20 22.78 23.64 -15.70
C LEU A 20 21.29 23.83 -15.97
N THR A 21 20.89 24.23 -17.17
CA THR A 21 19.46 24.46 -17.49
C THR A 21 18.67 23.16 -17.60
N ALA A 22 19.27 22.07 -18.10
CA ALA A 22 18.63 20.78 -18.23
C ALA A 22 18.36 20.11 -16.85
N LEU A 23 19.23 20.33 -15.86
CA LEU A 23 19.04 19.82 -14.50
C LEU A 23 18.02 20.65 -13.71
N ALA A 24 17.92 21.95 -14.00
CA ALA A 24 16.95 22.84 -13.34
C ALA A 24 15.51 22.53 -13.78
N ASP A 25 15.30 22.18 -15.07
CA ASP A 25 13.99 21.86 -15.63
C ASP A 25 13.43 20.55 -15.08
N ASP A 26 14.29 19.58 -14.76
CA ASP A 26 13.94 18.28 -14.20
C ASP A 26 13.61 18.34 -12.68
N MET A 27 13.97 19.43 -12.01
CA MET A 27 13.77 19.66 -10.57
C MET A 27 12.66 20.69 -10.26
N THR A 28 12.02 21.23 -11.28
CA THR A 28 10.97 22.24 -11.11
C THR A 28 9.57 21.58 -10.96
N PRO A 29 8.60 22.25 -10.31
CA PRO A 29 7.23 21.73 -10.24
C PRO A 29 6.52 21.66 -11.60
N TYR A 30 7.13 22.15 -12.67
CA TYR A 30 6.59 22.21 -14.03
C TYR A 30 7.09 21.11 -14.96
N GLY A 31 8.04 20.29 -14.51
CA GLY A 31 8.51 19.13 -15.27
C GLY A 31 7.57 17.92 -15.13
N ASP A 32 7.79 16.90 -15.96
CA ASP A 32 7.07 15.63 -15.88
C ASP A 32 7.66 14.73 -14.80
N ALA A 33 6.79 13.99 -14.11
CA ALA A 33 7.20 12.99 -13.12
C ALA A 33 7.92 11.83 -13.82
N LYS A 34 9.03 11.37 -13.23
CA LYS A 34 9.73 10.16 -13.67
C LYS A 34 8.95 8.93 -13.27
N VAL A 35 8.88 7.97 -14.19
CA VAL A 35 8.22 6.67 -13.95
C VAL A 35 9.29 5.61 -13.72
N ASP A 36 9.27 4.97 -12.54
CA ASP A 36 10.10 3.82 -12.21
C ASP A 36 9.22 2.59 -11.97
N MET A 37 9.26 1.60 -12.88
CA MET A 37 8.53 0.34 -12.82
C MET A 37 9.47 -0.83 -12.47
N HIS A 38 10.33 -0.65 -11.47
CA HIS A 38 11.23 -1.71 -11.02
C HIS A 38 10.47 -2.91 -10.44
N LYS A 39 11.15 -4.07 -10.37
CA LYS A 39 10.61 -5.29 -9.76
C LYS A 39 10.94 -5.32 -8.27
N TYR A 40 9.95 -5.64 -7.45
CA TYR A 40 10.15 -5.84 -6.02
C TYR A 40 10.71 -7.25 -5.72
N PRO A 41 11.58 -7.38 -4.71
CA PRO A 41 12.02 -8.67 -4.22
C PRO A 41 10.86 -9.40 -3.50
N LYS A 42 11.06 -10.70 -3.18
CA LYS A 42 10.11 -11.45 -2.37
C LYS A 42 10.05 -10.89 -0.95
N ILE A 43 8.88 -10.43 -0.52
CA ILE A 43 8.64 -9.84 0.80
C ILE A 43 7.41 -10.50 1.43
N ASN A 44 7.60 -11.19 2.55
CA ASN A 44 6.49 -11.63 3.39
C ASN A 44 5.95 -10.43 4.17
N ARG A 45 4.63 -10.29 4.25
CA ARG A 45 3.96 -9.13 4.83
C ARG A 45 2.77 -9.50 5.67
N VAL A 46 2.51 -8.71 6.70
CA VAL A 46 1.32 -8.76 7.53
C VAL A 46 0.60 -7.43 7.45
N TYR A 47 -0.68 -7.48 7.11
CA TYR A 47 -1.58 -6.34 7.15
C TYR A 47 -2.20 -6.29 8.55
N ASP A 48 -1.88 -5.23 9.27
CA ASP A 48 -2.43 -4.93 10.59
C ASP A 48 -3.74 -4.16 10.39
N VAL A 49 -4.88 -4.81 10.69
CA VAL A 49 -6.21 -4.30 10.38
C VAL A 49 -6.99 -4.04 11.66
N ASN A 50 -7.31 -2.76 11.88
CA ASN A 50 -8.10 -2.29 13.02
C ASN A 50 -9.08 -1.21 12.54
N TYR A 51 -10.14 -1.65 11.84
CA TYR A 51 -11.12 -0.72 11.30
C TYR A 51 -12.30 -0.52 12.25
N ASP A 52 -12.79 0.70 12.30
CA ASP A 52 -14.02 1.10 13.00
C ASP A 52 -15.30 0.79 12.17
N ASP A 53 -15.16 0.67 10.82
CA ASP A 53 -16.26 0.37 9.89
C ASP A 53 -15.89 -0.79 8.93
N PRO A 54 -16.71 -1.88 8.90
CA PRO A 54 -16.53 -2.97 7.94
C PRO A 54 -16.50 -2.56 6.47
N LYS A 55 -17.09 -1.43 6.09
CA LYS A 55 -17.06 -0.92 4.70
C LYS A 55 -15.62 -0.67 4.21
N LYS A 56 -14.68 -0.40 5.12
CA LYS A 56 -13.25 -0.22 4.80
C LYS A 56 -12.59 -1.50 4.27
N LEU A 57 -13.19 -2.68 4.49
CA LEU A 57 -12.71 -3.95 3.92
C LEU A 57 -12.67 -3.94 2.38
N ASN A 58 -13.54 -3.17 1.72
CA ASN A 58 -13.48 -3.01 0.25
C ASN A 58 -12.16 -2.37 -0.21
N ALA A 59 -11.67 -1.37 0.54
CA ALA A 59 -10.36 -0.75 0.27
C ALA A 59 -9.22 -1.74 0.55
N LEU A 60 -9.32 -2.52 1.62
CA LEU A 60 -8.35 -3.57 1.97
C LEU A 60 -8.22 -4.62 0.86
N VAL A 61 -9.34 -5.12 0.30
CA VAL A 61 -9.34 -6.07 -0.82
C VAL A 61 -8.54 -5.51 -2.00
N ASN A 62 -8.82 -4.28 -2.41
CA ASN A 62 -8.12 -3.63 -3.52
C ASN A 62 -6.63 -3.42 -3.21
N PHE A 63 -6.31 -3.04 -1.98
CA PHE A 63 -4.93 -2.84 -1.53
C PHE A 63 -4.14 -4.14 -1.58
N ILE A 64 -4.67 -5.23 -1.03
CA ILE A 64 -4.04 -6.56 -1.08
C ILE A 64 -3.83 -7.01 -2.53
N LYS A 65 -4.87 -6.90 -3.39
CA LYS A 65 -4.79 -7.27 -4.82
C LYS A 65 -3.69 -6.50 -5.54
N ASN A 66 -3.58 -5.19 -5.31
CA ASN A 66 -2.57 -4.36 -5.96
C ASN A 66 -1.15 -4.70 -5.51
N VAL A 67 -0.94 -4.91 -4.21
CA VAL A 67 0.38 -5.32 -3.69
C VAL A 67 0.76 -6.72 -4.18
N ASN A 68 -0.19 -7.69 -4.18
CA ASN A 68 0.07 -9.05 -4.64
C ASN A 68 0.51 -9.12 -6.11
N LYS A 69 0.05 -8.19 -6.96
CA LYS A 69 0.46 -8.13 -8.38
C LYS A 69 1.95 -7.80 -8.57
N VAL A 70 2.54 -7.05 -7.65
CA VAL A 70 3.90 -6.50 -7.84
C VAL A 70 4.91 -7.00 -6.80
N VAL A 71 4.46 -7.43 -5.62
CA VAL A 71 5.34 -7.93 -4.54
C VAL A 71 5.09 -9.41 -4.29
N PRO A 72 5.96 -10.31 -4.76
CA PRO A 72 5.85 -11.75 -4.43
C PRO A 72 6.09 -11.99 -2.95
N GLY A 73 5.49 -13.04 -2.39
CA GLY A 73 5.67 -13.45 -1.00
C GLY A 73 4.36 -13.76 -0.29
N LYS A 74 4.44 -14.19 0.96
CA LYS A 74 3.27 -14.53 1.78
C LYS A 74 2.60 -13.26 2.30
N ALA A 75 1.27 -13.26 2.31
CA ALA A 75 0.44 -12.21 2.88
C ALA A 75 -0.40 -12.78 4.03
N VAL A 76 -0.36 -12.14 5.18
CA VAL A 76 -1.21 -12.45 6.34
C VAL A 76 -2.01 -11.19 6.66
N VAL A 77 -3.28 -11.34 6.96
CA VAL A 77 -4.17 -10.28 7.45
C VAL A 77 -4.52 -10.58 8.89
N VAL A 78 -4.28 -9.65 9.80
CA VAL A 78 -4.63 -9.78 11.22
C VAL A 78 -5.75 -8.79 11.53
N LEU A 79 -6.91 -9.33 11.91
CA LEU A 79 -8.16 -8.60 12.15
C LEU A 79 -8.37 -8.44 13.65
N HIS A 80 -8.53 -7.21 14.13
CA HIS A 80 -8.76 -6.97 15.56
C HIS A 80 -9.56 -5.69 15.90
N GLY A 81 -10.26 -5.12 14.91
CA GLY A 81 -11.14 -3.97 15.07
C GLY A 81 -12.64 -4.33 14.93
N THR A 82 -13.46 -3.33 14.71
CA THR A 82 -14.91 -3.48 14.53
C THR A 82 -15.30 -4.19 13.23
N GLU A 83 -14.38 -4.26 12.26
CA GLU A 83 -14.55 -4.98 10.99
C GLU A 83 -14.83 -6.48 11.19
N ILE A 84 -14.45 -7.06 12.33
CA ILE A 84 -14.68 -8.46 12.70
C ILE A 84 -16.15 -8.87 12.50
N ARG A 85 -17.09 -7.98 12.77
CA ARG A 85 -18.54 -8.26 12.60
C ARG A 85 -18.94 -8.60 11.17
N ALA A 86 -18.15 -8.21 10.16
CA ALA A 86 -18.43 -8.61 8.77
C ALA A 86 -18.15 -10.10 8.52
N PHE A 87 -17.28 -10.71 9.31
CA PHE A 87 -16.90 -12.11 9.22
C PHE A 87 -17.80 -13.04 10.05
N ALA A 88 -18.81 -12.48 10.71
CA ALA A 88 -19.80 -13.28 11.42
C ALA A 88 -20.83 -13.84 10.43
N LYS A 89 -21.07 -15.15 10.46
CA LYS A 89 -21.99 -15.87 9.56
C LYS A 89 -23.39 -15.27 9.54
N GLU A 90 -23.88 -14.79 10.70
CA GLU A 90 -25.18 -14.13 10.82
C GLU A 90 -25.28 -12.81 10.04
N ASN A 91 -24.15 -12.19 9.71
CA ASN A 91 -24.06 -10.94 8.97
C ASN A 91 -23.70 -11.14 7.48
N TYR A 92 -23.57 -12.40 7.02
CA TYR A 92 -23.09 -12.72 5.68
C TYR A 92 -23.87 -12.01 4.58
N GLU A 93 -25.20 -12.06 4.60
CA GLU A 93 -26.04 -11.42 3.59
C GLU A 93 -25.72 -9.92 3.43
N LYS A 94 -25.46 -9.25 4.53
CA LYS A 94 -25.14 -7.81 4.57
C LYS A 94 -23.78 -7.49 3.97
N TYR A 95 -22.81 -8.37 4.16
CA TYR A 95 -21.41 -8.15 3.75
C TYR A 95 -20.94 -9.10 2.67
N GLN A 96 -21.83 -9.88 2.05
CA GLN A 96 -21.54 -10.94 1.09
C GLN A 96 -20.53 -10.47 0.03
N ALA A 97 -20.76 -9.34 -0.63
CA ALA A 97 -19.94 -8.87 -1.72
C ALA A 97 -18.46 -8.67 -1.35
N VAL A 98 -18.15 -8.30 -0.11
CA VAL A 98 -16.76 -8.13 0.33
C VAL A 98 -16.22 -9.43 0.93
N ILE A 99 -17.05 -10.21 1.64
CA ILE A 99 -16.65 -11.49 2.23
C ILE A 99 -16.26 -12.48 1.14
N ASP A 100 -17.03 -12.57 0.05
CA ASP A 100 -16.71 -13.45 -1.09
C ASP A 100 -15.35 -13.08 -1.71
N GLN A 101 -15.05 -11.79 -1.86
CA GLN A 101 -13.74 -11.34 -2.36
C GLN A 101 -12.59 -11.68 -1.39
N LEU A 102 -12.81 -11.61 -0.07
CA LEU A 102 -11.82 -11.99 0.93
C LEU A 102 -11.61 -13.51 0.93
N ALA A 103 -12.68 -14.30 0.76
CA ALA A 103 -12.61 -15.74 0.61
C ALA A 103 -11.84 -16.14 -0.68
N ASP A 104 -11.99 -15.39 -1.78
CA ASP A 104 -11.20 -15.60 -2.99
C ASP A 104 -9.71 -15.29 -2.75
N LEU A 105 -9.38 -14.21 -2.06
CA LEU A 105 -8.01 -13.93 -1.64
C LEU A 105 -7.42 -15.06 -0.75
N ARG A 106 -8.25 -15.69 0.08
CA ARG A 106 -7.83 -16.87 0.85
C ARG A 106 -7.47 -18.04 -0.07
N LYS A 107 -8.25 -18.31 -1.12
CA LYS A 107 -7.95 -19.33 -2.14
C LYS A 107 -6.64 -19.02 -2.88
N GLU A 108 -6.33 -17.74 -3.07
CA GLU A 108 -5.07 -17.24 -3.66
C GLU A 108 -3.87 -17.31 -2.69
N GLY A 109 -4.07 -17.76 -1.42
CA GLY A 109 -3.02 -17.96 -0.44
C GLY A 109 -2.82 -16.84 0.57
N VAL A 110 -3.72 -15.86 0.65
CA VAL A 110 -3.74 -14.89 1.74
C VAL A 110 -4.26 -15.55 3.01
N ASP A 111 -3.55 -15.43 4.12
CA ASP A 111 -3.94 -16.01 5.40
C ASP A 111 -4.66 -14.97 6.27
N PHE A 112 -5.90 -15.29 6.68
CA PHE A 112 -6.72 -14.42 7.52
C PHE A 112 -6.71 -14.91 8.94
N ARG A 113 -6.28 -14.06 9.88
CA ARG A 113 -6.21 -14.33 11.32
C ARG A 113 -7.03 -13.31 12.08
N MET A 114 -7.78 -13.75 13.07
CA MET A 114 -8.63 -12.88 13.89
C MET A 114 -8.25 -13.00 15.36
N CYS A 115 -8.17 -11.85 16.02
CA CYS A 115 -7.89 -11.73 17.44
C CYS A 115 -9.04 -12.34 18.27
N ASN A 116 -8.74 -13.37 19.08
CA ASN A 116 -9.72 -13.98 19.99
C ASN A 116 -10.31 -12.98 20.98
N ASN A 117 -9.48 -12.10 21.54
CA ASN A 117 -9.94 -11.08 22.50
C ASN A 117 -10.92 -10.10 21.86
N ALA A 118 -10.60 -9.64 20.62
CA ALA A 118 -11.50 -8.73 19.91
C ALA A 118 -12.78 -9.42 19.45
N MET A 119 -12.70 -10.69 19.02
CA MET A 119 -13.86 -11.51 18.67
C MET A 119 -14.83 -11.63 19.86
N HIS A 120 -14.34 -12.04 21.04
CA HIS A 120 -15.15 -12.14 22.25
C HIS A 120 -15.64 -10.76 22.71
N GLY A 121 -14.81 -9.73 22.63
CA GLY A 121 -15.21 -8.35 22.94
C GLY A 121 -16.33 -7.83 22.04
N ALA A 122 -16.43 -8.34 20.81
CA ALA A 122 -17.51 -8.06 19.86
C ALA A 122 -18.75 -8.95 20.11
N GLY A 123 -18.72 -9.92 21.05
CA GLY A 123 -19.81 -10.80 21.41
C GLY A 123 -19.89 -12.08 20.56
N PHE A 124 -18.86 -12.42 19.79
CA PHE A 124 -18.84 -13.62 18.96
C PHE A 124 -17.96 -14.73 19.55
N GLU A 125 -18.27 -15.96 19.15
CA GLU A 125 -17.46 -17.15 19.38
C GLU A 125 -16.88 -17.68 18.06
N ALA A 126 -15.87 -18.53 18.12
CA ALA A 126 -15.22 -19.07 16.91
C ALA A 126 -16.20 -19.79 15.95
N LYS A 127 -17.26 -20.42 16.48
CA LYS A 127 -18.31 -21.09 15.69
C LYS A 127 -19.13 -20.12 14.83
N ASP A 128 -19.19 -18.84 15.24
CA ASP A 128 -19.96 -17.78 14.58
C ASP A 128 -19.19 -17.15 13.40
N ILE A 129 -17.88 -17.37 13.34
CA ILE A 129 -16.99 -16.75 12.35
C ILE A 129 -16.86 -17.63 11.09
N ASP A 130 -16.68 -17.00 9.95
CA ASP A 130 -16.46 -17.63 8.65
C ASP A 130 -15.28 -18.61 8.65
N GLY A 131 -15.48 -19.78 8.05
CA GLY A 131 -14.55 -20.92 8.16
C GLY A 131 -13.18 -20.72 7.49
N PHE A 132 -12.98 -19.66 6.71
CA PHE A 132 -11.68 -19.35 6.11
C PHE A 132 -10.76 -18.52 7.03
N VAL A 133 -11.23 -18.10 8.21
CA VAL A 133 -10.49 -17.32 9.19
C VAL A 133 -9.91 -18.23 10.28
N THR A 134 -8.66 -17.97 10.69
CA THR A 134 -8.01 -18.63 11.81
C THR A 134 -8.05 -17.74 13.04
N ILE A 135 -8.61 -18.22 14.16
CA ILE A 135 -8.61 -17.46 15.41
C ILE A 135 -7.23 -17.61 16.09
N VAL A 136 -6.64 -16.48 16.49
CA VAL A 136 -5.37 -16.41 17.20
C VAL A 136 -5.57 -15.77 18.58
N PRO A 137 -4.75 -16.10 19.59
CA PRO A 137 -4.96 -15.65 20.97
C PRO A 137 -5.10 -14.13 21.13
N ALA A 138 -4.25 -13.36 20.44
CA ALA A 138 -4.27 -11.90 20.47
C ALA A 138 -3.70 -11.30 19.18
N GLY A 139 -4.40 -10.33 18.58
CA GLY A 139 -4.00 -9.73 17.30
C GLY A 139 -2.63 -9.07 17.33
N PHE A 140 -2.37 -8.20 18.29
CA PHE A 140 -1.06 -7.55 18.43
C PHE A 140 0.08 -8.55 18.68
N ALA A 141 -0.13 -9.58 19.50
CA ALA A 141 0.87 -10.61 19.71
C ALA A 141 1.16 -11.39 18.42
N GLU A 142 0.14 -11.63 17.61
CA GLU A 142 0.29 -12.28 16.31
C GLU A 142 1.09 -11.42 15.33
N VAL A 143 0.82 -10.11 15.26
CA VAL A 143 1.59 -9.15 14.45
C VAL A 143 3.07 -9.15 14.88
N ILE A 144 3.35 -9.05 16.18
CA ILE A 144 4.72 -9.09 16.73
C ILE A 144 5.41 -10.43 16.39
N SER A 145 4.70 -11.56 16.55
CA SER A 145 5.23 -12.88 16.22
C SER A 145 5.61 -13.01 14.74
N LEU A 146 4.75 -12.51 13.84
CA LEU A 146 5.02 -12.49 12.40
C LEU A 146 6.20 -11.57 12.07
N GLN A 147 6.28 -10.41 12.71
CA GLN A 147 7.38 -9.47 12.53
C GLN A 147 8.73 -10.12 12.93
N ASN A 148 8.77 -10.86 14.05
CA ASN A 148 9.94 -11.60 14.47
C ASN A 148 10.31 -12.74 13.49
N LYS A 149 9.36 -13.25 12.71
CA LYS A 149 9.56 -14.22 11.62
C LYS A 149 9.94 -13.54 10.30
N GLY A 150 10.26 -12.25 10.30
CA GLY A 150 10.72 -11.49 9.14
C GLY A 150 9.61 -10.93 8.24
N TYR A 151 8.34 -10.98 8.65
CA TYR A 151 7.27 -10.30 7.94
C TYR A 151 7.39 -8.79 8.12
N LYS A 152 7.12 -8.05 7.04
CA LYS A 152 7.00 -6.59 7.10
C LYS A 152 5.58 -6.21 7.48
N VAL A 153 5.44 -5.35 8.48
CA VAL A 153 4.13 -4.85 8.92
C VAL A 153 3.68 -3.74 7.99
N ILE A 154 2.44 -3.84 7.56
CA ILE A 154 1.72 -2.81 6.81
C ILE A 154 0.53 -2.38 7.66
N ASP A 155 0.55 -1.12 8.09
CA ASP A 155 -0.63 -0.47 8.65
C ASP A 155 -1.66 -0.32 7.52
N ALA A 156 -2.76 -1.05 7.63
CA ALA A 156 -3.77 -1.13 6.58
C ALA A 156 -4.87 -0.05 6.69
N THR A 157 -4.60 1.07 7.34
CA THR A 157 -5.53 2.22 7.47
C THR A 157 -5.79 2.94 6.13
N ALA A 158 -5.48 2.30 5.00
CA ALA A 158 -5.60 2.85 3.67
C ALA A 158 -7.00 3.44 3.39
N THR A 159 -7.00 4.67 2.91
CA THR A 159 -8.19 5.32 2.34
C THR A 159 -8.22 5.11 0.83
N ALA A 160 -9.42 5.01 0.25
CA ALA A 160 -9.57 4.96 -1.19
C ALA A 160 -9.16 6.31 -1.80
N VAL A 161 -8.23 6.26 -2.78
CA VAL A 161 -7.76 7.45 -3.52
C VAL A 161 -8.45 7.63 -4.87
N LYS A 162 -9.54 6.88 -5.11
CA LYS A 162 -10.28 6.93 -6.37
C LYS A 162 -10.82 8.33 -6.60
N ASP A 163 -10.67 8.80 -7.83
CA ASP A 163 -11.20 10.10 -8.27
C ASP A 163 -10.65 11.33 -7.52
N SER A 164 -9.58 11.18 -6.71
CA SER A 164 -9.03 12.29 -5.90
C SER A 164 -8.60 13.50 -6.74
N ARG A 165 -8.16 13.30 -8.00
CA ARG A 165 -7.86 14.37 -8.95
C ARG A 165 -9.02 15.34 -9.14
N TYR A 166 -10.25 14.83 -9.08
CA TYR A 166 -11.47 15.60 -9.38
C TYR A 166 -12.08 16.25 -8.14
N ILE A 167 -11.45 16.15 -6.97
CA ILE A 167 -11.82 16.91 -5.77
C ILE A 167 -11.59 18.40 -6.04
N ASP A 168 -10.40 18.74 -6.56
CA ASP A 168 -10.03 20.13 -6.85
C ASP A 168 -10.42 20.57 -8.27
N HIS A 169 -10.66 19.63 -9.17
CA HIS A 169 -10.96 19.87 -10.59
C HIS A 169 -12.14 19.01 -11.07
N PRO A 170 -13.37 19.24 -10.55
CA PRO A 170 -14.54 18.43 -10.90
C PRO A 170 -14.90 18.54 -12.39
N GLU A 171 -14.56 19.66 -13.04
CA GLU A 171 -14.76 19.88 -14.47
C GLU A 171 -13.94 18.96 -15.39
N LYS A 172 -12.86 18.34 -14.86
CA LYS A 172 -11.99 17.40 -15.61
C LYS A 172 -12.48 15.95 -15.56
N LYS A 173 -13.55 15.68 -14.79
CA LYS A 173 -14.08 14.31 -14.69
C LYS A 173 -14.72 13.91 -16.01
N PRO A 174 -14.34 12.75 -16.61
CA PRO A 174 -14.97 12.25 -17.83
C PRO A 174 -16.48 12.11 -17.61
N GLN A 175 -17.27 12.60 -18.55
CA GLN A 175 -18.71 12.33 -18.54
C GLN A 175 -18.91 10.85 -18.91
N SER A 176 -19.53 10.08 -18.01
CA SER A 176 -19.87 8.67 -18.19
C SER A 176 -21.08 8.50 -19.09
#